data_d1b90db16c5e43a92c9966fb7a3ece9b
#
_entry.id   d1b90db16c5e43a92c9966fb7a3ece9b
#
_cell.length_a   1.000
_cell.length_b   1.000
_cell.length_c   1.000
_cell.angle_alpha   90.00
_cell.angle_beta   90.00
_cell.angle_gamma   90.00
#
_symmetry.space_group_name_H-M   'P 1'
#
loop_
_entity.id
_entity.type
_entity.pdbx_description
1 polymer ?
#
loop_
_entity_poly.entity_id
_entity_poly.type
_entity_poly.pdbx_seq_one_letter_code
_entity_poly.pdbx_strand_id
1 'polypeptide(L)'
;GVSQKIPTGEREALRERLQVLVGAQGGGFILRTNGEDASDVELAEDIAYLRKTWDRIREGAQKAPPTSLLHQDLNLLQRVLRDLVGEQTQTIRIDSREQFESLQQFGREFMPAAAAKLQLYKGERPIFDLYSVEEEIARALGRRVDLKSGGYLIVDQTEALTTVDVNTGGYVGARNFDDTIFKTNLEAAGAIARQLRLRNLGGIVIVDFIDMARDDHREAVLGEFRKQLARDRVKTMAGGFSQLGLVEMTRKRTRESLAHMLCEPCAVCEGKGIVRTARSVAYDILREILREARQFNPREFRVVASPKVVELFLDEESQHLAGLSDFIGKPISLQSESAMGQEQYDIVLL
;
A
#
# COMPACT_ATOMS: atom_id res chain seq x y z
N GLY A 1 8.90 33.58 4.99
CA GLY A 1 9.30 33.19 3.64
C GLY A 1 8.42 32.06 3.11
N VAL A 2 8.48 31.80 1.80
CA VAL A 2 7.75 30.71 1.12
C VAL A 2 8.74 29.93 0.25
N SER A 3 8.59 28.60 0.20
CA SER A 3 9.47 27.71 -0.55
C SER A 3 9.59 28.11 -2.02
N GLN A 4 10.81 28.08 -2.55
CA GLN A 4 11.08 28.38 -3.97
C GLN A 4 10.51 27.32 -4.94
N LYS A 5 10.10 26.15 -4.43
CA LYS A 5 9.48 25.08 -5.23
C LYS A 5 8.00 25.35 -5.55
N ILE A 6 7.39 26.34 -4.88
CA ILE A 6 6.01 26.79 -5.14
C ILE A 6 6.05 27.78 -6.32
N PRO A 7 5.09 27.69 -7.26
CA PRO A 7 5.03 28.61 -8.41
C PRO A 7 4.98 30.09 -7.98
N THR A 8 5.58 30.97 -8.79
CA THR A 8 5.78 32.38 -8.40
C THR A 8 4.47 33.12 -8.10
N GLY A 9 3.39 32.87 -8.89
CA GLY A 9 2.11 33.54 -8.67
C GLY A 9 1.43 33.15 -7.35
N GLU A 10 1.52 31.90 -6.96
CA GLU A 10 0.97 31.40 -5.68
C GLU A 10 1.84 31.81 -4.48
N ARG A 11 3.14 31.94 -4.69
CA ARG A 11 4.12 32.30 -3.66
C ARG A 11 3.89 33.67 -3.06
N GLU A 12 3.48 34.64 -3.86
CA GLU A 12 3.20 36.01 -3.38
C GLU A 12 1.95 36.02 -2.50
N ALA A 13 0.87 35.41 -2.95
CA ALA A 13 -0.37 35.29 -2.16
C ALA A 13 -0.13 34.54 -0.83
N LEU A 14 0.61 33.44 -0.87
CA LEU A 14 0.97 32.68 0.35
C LEU A 14 1.89 33.48 1.29
N ARG A 15 2.75 34.33 0.76
CA ARG A 15 3.60 35.23 1.57
C ARG A 15 2.77 36.25 2.31
N GLU A 16 1.79 36.88 1.64
CA GLU A 16 0.88 37.83 2.27
C GLU A 16 0.04 37.18 3.35
N ARG A 17 -0.56 36.01 3.06
CA ARG A 17 -1.30 35.22 4.05
C ARG A 17 -0.44 34.90 5.28
N LEU A 18 0.78 34.40 5.05
CA LEU A 18 1.71 34.07 6.15
C LEU A 18 2.07 35.29 6.99
N GLN A 19 2.29 36.48 6.36
CA GLN A 19 2.57 37.73 7.08
C GLN A 19 1.41 38.11 7.99
N VAL A 20 0.17 38.05 7.51
CA VAL A 20 -1.03 38.33 8.31
C VAL A 20 -1.13 37.40 9.51
N LEU A 21 -0.95 36.09 9.29
CA LEU A 21 -1.06 35.07 10.34
C LEU A 21 0.07 35.14 11.38
N VAL A 22 1.30 35.47 10.96
CA VAL A 22 2.44 35.65 11.86
C VAL A 22 2.29 36.92 12.72
N GLY A 23 1.70 37.97 12.17
CA GLY A 23 1.48 39.23 12.89
C GLY A 23 2.75 39.88 13.38
N ALA A 24 2.61 40.81 14.37
CA ALA A 24 3.71 41.60 14.91
C ALA A 24 4.59 40.90 15.96
N GLN A 25 4.26 39.68 16.36
CA GLN A 25 4.94 38.97 17.47
C GLN A 25 6.37 38.50 17.18
N GLY A 26 6.87 38.75 15.97
CA GLY A 26 8.24 38.37 15.59
C GLY A 26 8.39 36.86 15.28
N GLY A 27 9.62 36.49 14.91
CA GLY A 27 9.97 35.13 14.50
C GLY A 27 10.03 34.95 12.98
N GLY A 28 10.92 34.10 12.51
CA GLY A 28 11.08 33.76 11.09
C GLY A 28 10.36 32.44 10.78
N PHE A 29 9.39 32.46 9.85
CA PHE A 29 8.67 31.29 9.40
C PHE A 29 8.90 31.06 7.91
N ILE A 30 8.98 29.81 7.50
CA ILE A 30 9.08 29.38 6.09
C ILE A 30 7.97 28.39 5.80
N LEU A 31 7.04 28.77 4.92
CA LEU A 31 6.05 27.87 4.37
C LEU A 31 6.71 26.92 3.38
N ARG A 32 6.60 25.63 3.63
CA ARG A 32 7.10 24.58 2.74
C ARG A 32 6.03 24.14 1.75
N THR A 33 6.43 23.41 0.71
CA THR A 33 5.54 22.89 -0.35
C THR A 33 4.35 22.08 0.17
N ASN A 34 4.47 21.44 1.33
CA ASN A 34 3.37 20.68 1.94
C ASN A 34 2.27 21.57 2.53
N GLY A 35 2.54 22.86 2.76
CA GLY A 35 1.55 23.83 3.26
C GLY A 35 0.91 24.67 2.16
N GLU A 36 1.16 24.38 0.88
CA GLU A 36 0.62 25.14 -0.26
C GLU A 36 -0.90 25.20 -0.24
N ASP A 37 -1.54 24.08 0.02
CA ASP A 37 -3.00 23.92 0.04
C ASP A 37 -3.62 24.06 1.45
N ALA A 38 -2.81 24.43 2.48
CA ALA A 38 -3.27 24.53 3.86
C ALA A 38 -4.20 25.74 4.08
N SER A 39 -5.25 25.53 4.89
CA SER A 39 -6.16 26.58 5.32
C SER A 39 -5.47 27.57 6.28
N ASP A 40 -6.04 28.78 6.44
CA ASP A 40 -5.54 29.76 7.40
C ASP A 40 -5.60 29.27 8.85
N VAL A 41 -6.58 28.44 9.17
CA VAL A 41 -6.72 27.83 10.50
C VAL A 41 -5.57 26.85 10.77
N GLU A 42 -5.27 25.96 9.83
CA GLU A 42 -4.16 25.00 9.95
C GLU A 42 -2.81 25.72 10.04
N LEU A 43 -2.60 26.76 9.23
CA LEU A 43 -1.36 27.56 9.30
C LEU A 43 -1.23 28.30 10.63
N ALA A 44 -2.33 28.84 11.17
CA ALA A 44 -2.33 29.52 12.45
C ALA A 44 -2.04 28.57 13.61
N GLU A 45 -2.61 27.36 13.58
CA GLU A 45 -2.34 26.31 14.56
C GLU A 45 -0.86 25.86 14.54
N ASP A 46 -0.30 25.68 13.34
CA ASP A 46 1.12 25.33 13.16
C ASP A 46 2.04 26.44 13.69
N ILE A 47 1.73 27.71 13.40
CA ILE A 47 2.49 28.86 13.92
C ILE A 47 2.46 28.88 15.45
N ALA A 48 1.29 28.69 16.05
CA ALA A 48 1.14 28.65 17.50
C ALA A 48 1.92 27.49 18.14
N TYR A 49 1.86 26.31 17.55
CA TYR A 49 2.61 25.12 17.96
C TYR A 49 4.14 25.38 17.91
N LEU A 50 4.63 25.91 16.80
CA LEU A 50 6.05 26.17 16.60
C LEU A 50 6.59 27.24 17.57
N ARG A 51 5.81 28.31 17.84
CA ARG A 51 6.17 29.32 18.84
C ARG A 51 6.31 28.70 20.22
N LYS A 52 5.30 27.94 20.65
CA LYS A 52 5.31 27.29 21.96
C LYS A 52 6.48 26.31 22.10
N THR A 53 6.76 25.55 21.04
CA THR A 53 7.92 24.65 21.01
C THR A 53 9.23 25.42 21.15
N TRP A 54 9.37 26.52 20.43
CA TRP A 54 10.56 27.36 20.49
C TRP A 54 10.77 28.01 21.86
N ASP A 55 9.72 28.55 22.46
CA ASP A 55 9.77 29.15 23.79
C ASP A 55 10.20 28.11 24.83
N ARG A 56 9.68 26.89 24.76
CA ARG A 56 10.09 25.77 25.62
C ARG A 56 11.57 25.42 25.46
N ILE A 57 12.07 25.38 24.22
CA ILE A 57 13.50 25.16 23.96
C ILE A 57 14.35 26.25 24.57
N ARG A 58 13.96 27.52 24.42
CA ARG A 58 14.67 28.68 24.98
C ARG A 58 14.70 28.64 26.50
N GLU A 59 13.58 28.39 27.15
CA GLU A 59 13.51 28.25 28.59
C GLU A 59 14.33 27.06 29.10
N GLY A 60 14.27 25.93 28.41
CA GLY A 60 15.10 24.75 28.70
C GLY A 60 16.59 25.05 28.60
N ALA A 61 17.00 25.79 27.56
CA ALA A 61 18.41 26.15 27.33
C ALA A 61 19.01 27.05 28.43
N GLN A 62 18.15 27.84 29.08
CA GLN A 62 18.59 28.70 30.20
C GLN A 62 18.82 27.94 31.50
N LYS A 63 18.15 26.78 31.67
CA LYS A 63 18.14 25.99 32.91
C LYS A 63 18.99 24.73 32.86
N ALA A 64 19.21 24.21 31.65
CA ALA A 64 19.90 22.94 31.44
C ALA A 64 21.42 23.11 31.38
N PRO A 65 22.22 22.15 31.91
CA PRO A 65 23.66 22.16 31.76
C PRO A 65 24.07 21.97 30.29
N PRO A 66 25.29 22.37 29.92
CA PRO A 66 25.81 22.15 28.57
C PRO A 66 25.70 20.69 28.14
N THR A 67 25.44 20.45 26.85
CA THR A 67 25.26 19.10 26.24
C THR A 67 23.96 18.38 26.60
N SER A 68 22.99 19.02 27.26
CA SER A 68 21.69 18.43 27.54
C SER A 68 20.79 18.41 26.30
N LEU A 69 19.96 17.37 26.18
CA LEU A 69 18.93 17.30 25.16
C LEU A 69 17.80 18.30 25.47
N LEU A 70 17.67 19.35 24.66
CA LEU A 70 16.66 20.40 24.86
C LEU A 70 15.34 20.09 24.13
N HIS A 71 15.41 19.40 23.00
CA HIS A 71 14.24 19.07 22.19
C HIS A 71 14.47 17.72 21.49
N GLN A 72 13.42 16.93 21.48
CA GLN A 72 13.35 15.70 20.69
C GLN A 72 12.13 15.81 19.77
N ASP A 73 12.30 15.37 18.54
CA ASP A 73 11.19 15.33 17.59
C ASP A 73 10.05 14.43 18.10
N LEU A 74 8.84 14.70 17.62
CA LEU A 74 7.65 13.97 18.05
C LEU A 74 7.77 12.49 17.75
N ASN A 75 7.43 11.66 18.72
CA ASN A 75 7.28 10.23 18.49
C ASN A 75 6.05 9.92 17.61
N LEU A 76 5.90 8.66 17.19
CA LEU A 76 4.82 8.25 16.29
C LEU A 76 3.44 8.62 16.81
N LEU A 77 3.17 8.38 18.10
CA LEU A 77 1.86 8.64 18.70
C LEU A 77 1.53 10.13 18.80
N GLN A 78 2.53 10.95 19.14
CA GLN A 78 2.40 12.40 19.16
C GLN A 78 2.17 12.97 17.76
N ARG A 79 2.85 12.40 16.73
CA ARG A 79 2.60 12.76 15.32
C ARG A 79 1.19 12.37 14.89
N VAL A 80 0.70 11.20 15.26
CA VAL A 80 -0.68 10.79 14.98
C VAL A 80 -1.66 11.78 15.61
N LEU A 81 -1.43 12.19 16.86
CA LEU A 81 -2.28 13.16 17.55
C LEU A 81 -2.29 14.52 16.82
N ARG A 82 -1.13 14.99 16.34
CA ARG A 82 -1.01 16.25 15.60
C ARG A 82 -1.58 16.16 14.18
N ASP A 83 -1.25 15.10 13.42
CA ASP A 83 -1.45 15.07 11.99
C ASP A 83 -2.77 14.40 11.57
N LEU A 84 -3.32 13.48 12.39
CA LEU A 84 -4.48 12.68 12.01
C LEU A 84 -5.78 13.05 12.76
N VAL A 85 -5.68 13.79 13.86
CA VAL A 85 -6.86 14.23 14.61
C VAL A 85 -7.44 15.49 13.97
N GLY A 86 -8.72 15.44 13.63
CA GLY A 86 -9.44 16.54 13.03
C GLY A 86 -10.83 16.73 13.65
N GLU A 87 -11.63 17.61 13.07
CA GLU A 87 -13.01 17.89 13.53
C GLU A 87 -13.88 16.65 13.56
N GLN A 88 -13.73 15.75 12.59
CA GLN A 88 -14.50 14.51 12.49
C GLN A 88 -14.07 13.44 13.52
N THR A 89 -12.93 13.60 14.19
CA THR A 89 -12.46 12.67 15.21
C THR A 89 -13.26 12.89 16.49
N GLN A 90 -14.05 11.92 16.91
CA GLN A 90 -14.83 11.98 18.14
C GLN A 90 -14.08 11.46 19.36
N THR A 91 -13.38 10.33 19.20
CA THR A 91 -12.72 9.64 20.31
C THR A 91 -11.41 9.02 19.83
N ILE A 92 -10.39 9.07 20.69
CA ILE A 92 -9.09 8.42 20.50
C ILE A 92 -8.89 7.47 21.67
N ARG A 93 -8.91 6.17 21.42
CA ARG A 93 -8.78 5.14 22.44
C ARG A 93 -7.38 4.56 22.48
N ILE A 94 -6.84 4.42 23.67
CA ILE A 94 -5.49 3.91 23.93
C ILE A 94 -5.60 2.88 25.06
N ASP A 95 -5.05 1.70 24.88
CA ASP A 95 -5.05 0.60 25.84
C ASP A 95 -3.84 0.60 26.78
N SER A 96 -2.75 1.28 26.42
CA SER A 96 -1.60 1.49 27.31
C SER A 96 -1.81 2.71 28.21
N ARG A 97 -1.83 2.49 29.52
CA ARG A 97 -1.93 3.57 30.51
C ARG A 97 -0.77 4.56 30.41
N GLU A 98 0.45 4.06 30.28
CA GLU A 98 1.66 4.87 30.16
C GLU A 98 1.62 5.80 28.96
N GLN A 99 1.26 5.25 27.78
CA GLN A 99 1.13 6.03 26.55
C GLN A 99 -0.02 7.03 26.62
N PHE A 100 -1.14 6.65 27.26
CA PHE A 100 -2.27 7.55 27.48
C PHE A 100 -1.86 8.76 28.33
N GLU A 101 -1.18 8.54 29.47
CA GLU A 101 -0.74 9.62 30.37
C GLU A 101 0.26 10.55 29.66
N SER A 102 1.23 9.98 28.94
CA SER A 102 2.21 10.74 28.15
C SER A 102 1.54 11.58 27.07
N LEU A 103 0.62 11.00 26.28
CA LEU A 103 -0.11 11.73 25.24
C LEU A 103 -1.08 12.76 25.81
N GLN A 104 -1.69 12.48 26.97
CA GLN A 104 -2.57 13.42 27.60
C GLN A 104 -1.82 14.65 28.13
N GLN A 105 -0.63 14.44 28.68
CA GLN A 105 0.25 15.54 29.09
C GLN A 105 0.68 16.38 27.88
N PHE A 106 1.17 15.74 26.84
CA PHE A 106 1.56 16.41 25.59
C PHE A 106 0.39 17.17 24.96
N GLY A 107 -0.77 16.51 24.86
CA GLY A 107 -1.96 17.09 24.24
C GLY A 107 -2.51 18.27 25.02
N ARG A 108 -2.55 18.22 26.37
CA ARG A 108 -2.98 19.36 27.21
C ARG A 108 -2.09 20.58 26.98
N GLU A 109 -0.81 20.35 26.79
CA GLU A 109 0.14 21.43 26.58
C GLU A 109 0.05 22.04 25.17
N PHE A 110 0.00 21.19 24.12
CA PHE A 110 0.14 21.65 22.73
C PHE A 110 -1.17 21.62 21.94
N MET A 111 -2.11 20.73 22.27
CA MET A 111 -3.30 20.40 21.48
C MET A 111 -4.51 20.08 22.37
N PRO A 112 -5.03 21.06 23.13
CA PRO A 112 -6.08 20.81 24.13
C PRO A 112 -7.35 20.16 23.55
N ALA A 113 -7.74 20.54 22.31
CA ALA A 113 -8.91 19.99 21.63
C ALA A 113 -8.74 18.49 21.31
N ALA A 114 -7.53 18.06 20.91
CA ALA A 114 -7.22 16.66 20.69
C ALA A 114 -7.10 15.87 21.99
N ALA A 115 -6.50 16.48 23.03
CA ALA A 115 -6.38 15.86 24.36
C ALA A 115 -7.74 15.52 24.98
N ALA A 116 -8.76 16.36 24.77
CA ALA A 116 -10.12 16.14 25.27
C ALA A 116 -10.78 14.89 24.66
N LYS A 117 -10.31 14.43 23.50
CA LYS A 117 -10.83 13.23 22.79
C LYS A 117 -10.13 11.92 23.21
N LEU A 118 -9.04 12.01 24.00
CA LEU A 118 -8.29 10.85 24.48
C LEU A 118 -9.06 10.10 25.55
N GLN A 119 -9.14 8.79 25.41
CA GLN A 119 -9.77 7.89 26.39
C GLN A 119 -8.90 6.65 26.62
N LEU A 120 -8.67 6.34 27.90
CA LEU A 120 -8.02 5.08 28.27
C LEU A 120 -9.01 3.92 28.09
N TYR A 121 -8.65 2.97 27.23
CA TYR A 121 -9.39 1.74 27.05
C TYR A 121 -9.06 0.76 28.20
N LYS A 122 -10.09 0.23 28.87
CA LYS A 122 -9.96 -0.68 30.00
C LYS A 122 -10.71 -2.00 29.78
N GLY A 123 -11.16 -2.27 28.56
CA GLY A 123 -11.87 -3.50 28.24
C GLY A 123 -10.94 -4.72 28.31
N GLU A 124 -11.51 -5.89 28.56
CA GLU A 124 -10.77 -7.16 28.59
C GLU A 124 -10.37 -7.64 27.19
N ARG A 125 -11.21 -7.35 26.18
CA ARG A 125 -10.94 -7.72 24.80
C ARG A 125 -9.86 -6.80 24.22
N PRO A 126 -8.81 -7.33 23.54
CA PRO A 126 -7.81 -6.49 22.88
C PRO A 126 -8.45 -5.45 21.95
N ILE A 127 -7.93 -4.22 21.95
CA ILE A 127 -8.55 -3.11 21.22
C ILE A 127 -8.56 -3.34 19.69
N PHE A 128 -7.55 -4.03 19.16
CA PHE A 128 -7.49 -4.36 17.73
C PHE A 128 -8.54 -5.40 17.36
N ASP A 129 -8.78 -6.40 18.20
CA ASP A 129 -9.84 -7.40 18.01
C ASP A 129 -11.22 -6.75 18.09
N LEU A 130 -11.41 -5.79 19.02
CA LEU A 130 -12.69 -5.09 19.19
C LEU A 130 -13.10 -4.34 17.90
N TYR A 131 -12.14 -3.81 17.18
CA TYR A 131 -12.36 -3.03 15.96
C TYR A 131 -11.96 -3.79 14.67
N SER A 132 -11.65 -5.07 14.75
CA SER A 132 -11.22 -5.92 13.61
C SER A 132 -10.09 -5.28 12.79
N VAL A 133 -9.13 -4.65 13.47
CA VAL A 133 -8.02 -3.91 12.81
C VAL A 133 -7.11 -4.87 12.06
N GLU A 134 -6.77 -6.01 12.67
CA GLU A 134 -5.90 -7.02 12.05
C GLU A 134 -6.56 -7.66 10.82
N GLU A 135 -7.87 -7.91 10.88
CA GLU A 135 -8.63 -8.41 9.73
C GLU A 135 -8.67 -7.39 8.58
N GLU A 136 -8.81 -6.09 8.90
CA GLU A 136 -8.75 -5.04 7.88
C GLU A 136 -7.36 -4.92 7.26
N ILE A 137 -6.28 -5.07 8.04
CA ILE A 137 -4.91 -5.10 7.54
C ILE A 137 -4.72 -6.30 6.61
N ALA A 138 -5.14 -7.50 7.04
CA ALA A 138 -5.03 -8.71 6.22
C ALA A 138 -5.80 -8.58 4.90
N ARG A 139 -7.02 -8.03 4.93
CA ARG A 139 -7.79 -7.74 3.71
C ARG A 139 -7.11 -6.69 2.82
N ALA A 140 -6.48 -5.68 3.43
CA ALA A 140 -5.77 -4.64 2.69
C ALA A 140 -4.46 -5.12 2.03
N LEU A 141 -3.90 -6.24 2.45
CA LEU A 141 -2.77 -6.91 1.80
C LEU A 141 -3.19 -7.80 0.63
N GLY A 142 -4.46 -8.19 0.56
CA GLY A 142 -5.00 -8.99 -0.53
C GLY A 142 -5.24 -8.16 -1.79
N ARG A 143 -5.21 -8.80 -2.97
CA ARG A 143 -5.48 -8.15 -4.26
C ARG A 143 -6.96 -7.80 -4.43
N ARG A 144 -7.86 -8.65 -3.94
CA ARG A 144 -9.30 -8.55 -4.12
C ARG A 144 -9.96 -7.75 -3.00
N VAL A 145 -10.89 -6.87 -3.38
CA VAL A 145 -11.74 -6.10 -2.47
C VAL A 145 -13.20 -6.30 -2.89
N ASP A 146 -13.97 -6.99 -2.06
CA ASP A 146 -15.38 -7.23 -2.34
C ASP A 146 -16.22 -5.98 -2.09
N LEU A 147 -17.20 -5.75 -2.96
CA LEU A 147 -18.17 -4.66 -2.89
C LEU A 147 -19.51 -5.19 -2.35
N LYS A 148 -20.27 -4.34 -1.68
CA LYS A 148 -21.60 -4.71 -1.13
C LYS A 148 -22.60 -5.07 -2.23
N SER A 149 -22.44 -4.51 -3.42
CA SER A 149 -23.25 -4.82 -4.61
C SER A 149 -23.04 -6.24 -5.15
N GLY A 150 -22.05 -6.98 -4.62
CA GLY A 150 -21.64 -8.30 -5.14
C GLY A 150 -20.52 -8.23 -6.17
N GLY A 151 -20.15 -7.04 -6.63
CA GLY A 151 -18.96 -6.82 -7.44
C GLY A 151 -17.68 -6.86 -6.61
N TYR A 152 -16.55 -6.64 -7.24
CA TYR A 152 -15.24 -6.59 -6.57
C TYR A 152 -14.23 -5.77 -7.35
N LEU A 153 -13.20 -5.32 -6.65
CA LEU A 153 -12.03 -4.68 -7.22
C LEU A 153 -10.87 -5.65 -7.21
N ILE A 154 -10.01 -5.57 -8.22
CA ILE A 154 -8.66 -6.14 -8.21
C ILE A 154 -7.68 -4.97 -8.18
N VAL A 155 -6.81 -4.95 -7.17
CA VAL A 155 -5.80 -3.91 -6.99
C VAL A 155 -4.44 -4.54 -7.16
N ASP A 156 -3.73 -4.14 -8.20
CA ASP A 156 -2.38 -4.60 -8.51
C ASP A 156 -1.39 -3.45 -8.48
N GLN A 157 -0.33 -3.63 -7.72
CA GLN A 157 0.77 -2.68 -7.65
C GLN A 157 1.93 -3.22 -8.48
N THR A 158 2.27 -2.50 -9.55
CA THR A 158 3.45 -2.79 -10.37
C THR A 158 4.64 -1.96 -9.88
N GLU A 159 5.78 -2.06 -10.53
CA GLU A 159 6.97 -1.27 -10.19
C GLU A 159 6.71 0.25 -10.29
N ALA A 160 6.01 0.71 -11.32
CA ALA A 160 5.85 2.14 -11.61
C ALA A 160 4.47 2.70 -11.30
N LEU A 161 3.42 1.89 -11.34
CA LEU A 161 2.03 2.33 -11.21
C LEU A 161 1.16 1.31 -10.47
N THR A 162 -0.03 1.74 -10.08
CA THR A 162 -1.07 0.87 -9.53
C THR A 162 -2.22 0.77 -10.53
N THR A 163 -2.74 -0.43 -10.74
CA THR A 163 -3.95 -0.65 -11.52
C THR A 163 -5.09 -1.10 -10.62
N VAL A 164 -6.27 -0.64 -10.92
CA VAL A 164 -7.51 -1.06 -10.23
C VAL A 164 -8.52 -1.44 -11.28
N ASP A 165 -8.91 -2.70 -11.30
CA ASP A 165 -9.93 -3.26 -12.18
C ASP A 165 -11.23 -3.48 -11.42
N VAL A 166 -12.37 -3.04 -11.97
CA VAL A 166 -13.70 -3.13 -11.37
C VAL A 166 -14.50 -4.22 -12.05
N ASN A 167 -15.01 -5.17 -11.27
CA ASN A 167 -15.76 -6.32 -11.77
C ASN A 167 -17.16 -6.38 -11.15
N THR A 168 -18.17 -6.79 -11.95
CA THR A 168 -19.58 -6.97 -11.50
C THR A 168 -19.78 -8.20 -10.60
N GLY A 169 -18.86 -9.17 -10.63
CA GLY A 169 -19.09 -10.48 -10.02
C GLY A 169 -20.13 -11.31 -10.77
N GLY A 170 -20.61 -12.37 -10.15
CA GLY A 170 -21.57 -13.29 -10.77
C GLY A 170 -23.03 -12.81 -10.78
N TYR A 171 -23.34 -11.67 -10.16
CA TYR A 171 -24.71 -11.19 -10.05
C TYR A 171 -25.01 -10.14 -11.13
N VAL A 172 -25.52 -10.60 -12.24
CA VAL A 172 -26.14 -9.75 -13.27
C VAL A 172 -27.66 -9.82 -13.08
N GLY A 173 -28.22 -8.82 -12.41
CA GLY A 173 -29.68 -8.72 -12.27
C GLY A 173 -30.33 -8.63 -13.64
N ALA A 174 -31.20 -9.57 -13.94
CA ALA A 174 -31.77 -9.81 -15.28
C ALA A 174 -32.64 -8.68 -15.86
N ARG A 175 -32.91 -7.60 -15.15
CA ARG A 175 -33.86 -6.55 -15.59
C ARG A 175 -33.25 -5.19 -15.90
N ASN A 176 -32.04 -4.87 -15.44
CA ASN A 176 -31.38 -3.59 -15.70
C ASN A 176 -29.86 -3.71 -15.54
N PHE A 177 -29.21 -4.23 -16.57
CA PHE A 177 -27.77 -4.42 -16.62
C PHE A 177 -27.02 -3.09 -16.44
N ASP A 178 -27.47 -2.05 -17.12
CA ASP A 178 -26.87 -0.71 -17.05
C ASP A 178 -26.94 -0.10 -15.65
N ASP A 179 -28.09 -0.26 -14.96
CA ASP A 179 -28.24 0.24 -13.58
C ASP A 179 -27.37 -0.55 -12.59
N THR A 180 -27.15 -1.82 -12.83
CA THR A 180 -26.26 -2.66 -12.00
C THR A 180 -24.82 -2.21 -12.17
N ILE A 181 -24.36 -2.01 -13.40
CA ILE A 181 -23.04 -1.47 -13.71
C ILE A 181 -22.85 -0.10 -13.05
N PHE A 182 -23.80 0.80 -13.24
CA PHE A 182 -23.73 2.14 -12.68
C PHE A 182 -23.60 2.14 -11.15
N LYS A 183 -24.44 1.34 -10.46
CA LYS A 183 -24.35 1.19 -8.98
C LYS A 183 -23.05 0.59 -8.53
N THR A 184 -22.56 -0.43 -9.23
CA THR A 184 -21.27 -1.06 -8.91
C THR A 184 -20.11 -0.07 -9.09
N ASN A 185 -20.11 0.70 -10.17
CA ASN A 185 -19.09 1.73 -10.41
C ASN A 185 -19.14 2.88 -9.39
N LEU A 186 -20.33 3.32 -8.96
CA LEU A 186 -20.48 4.31 -7.88
C LEU A 186 -19.92 3.80 -6.55
N GLU A 187 -20.20 2.55 -6.20
CA GLU A 187 -19.65 1.91 -5.00
C GLU A 187 -18.14 1.75 -5.12
N ALA A 188 -17.66 1.31 -6.30
CA ALA A 188 -16.24 1.16 -6.60
C ALA A 188 -15.47 2.48 -6.41
N ALA A 189 -16.02 3.60 -6.86
CA ALA A 189 -15.41 4.93 -6.68
C ALA A 189 -15.10 5.24 -5.22
N GLY A 190 -16.04 4.95 -4.31
CA GLY A 190 -15.84 5.10 -2.86
C GLY A 190 -14.84 4.10 -2.28
N ALA A 191 -14.93 2.84 -2.70
CA ALA A 191 -14.05 1.78 -2.24
C ALA A 191 -12.59 2.02 -2.70
N ILE A 192 -12.37 2.43 -3.95
CA ILE A 192 -11.04 2.75 -4.50
C ILE A 192 -10.40 3.88 -3.69
N ALA A 193 -11.10 5.00 -3.49
CA ALA A 193 -10.57 6.11 -2.71
C ALA A 193 -10.20 5.70 -1.27
N ARG A 194 -10.99 4.79 -0.65
CA ARG A 194 -10.66 4.21 0.66
C ARG A 194 -9.42 3.33 0.60
N GLN A 195 -9.29 2.45 -0.40
CA GLN A 195 -8.15 1.55 -0.56
C GLN A 195 -6.85 2.31 -0.82
N LEU A 196 -6.88 3.39 -1.60
CA LEU A 196 -5.71 4.24 -1.83
C LEU A 196 -5.15 4.82 -0.52
N ARG A 197 -6.04 5.25 0.39
CA ARG A 197 -5.63 5.75 1.73
C ARG A 197 -5.15 4.61 2.62
N LEU A 198 -5.92 3.52 2.74
CA LEU A 198 -5.66 2.40 3.63
C LEU A 198 -4.33 1.71 3.29
N ARG A 199 -4.09 1.45 2.01
CA ARG A 199 -2.87 0.82 1.51
C ARG A 199 -1.73 1.81 1.27
N ASN A 200 -1.98 3.11 1.45
CA ASN A 200 -1.07 4.21 1.12
C ASN A 200 -0.47 4.10 -0.30
N LEU A 201 -1.32 3.81 -1.27
CA LEU A 201 -0.90 3.74 -2.67
C LEU A 201 -0.68 5.15 -3.22
N GLY A 202 0.43 5.36 -3.90
CA GLY A 202 0.80 6.66 -4.45
C GLY A 202 1.53 6.53 -5.78
N GLY A 203 1.70 7.64 -6.48
CA GLY A 203 2.20 7.69 -7.83
C GLY A 203 1.06 7.69 -8.84
N ILE A 204 1.27 7.07 -9.98
CA ILE A 204 0.27 6.91 -11.06
C ILE A 204 -0.66 5.77 -10.68
N VAL A 205 -1.97 5.99 -10.79
CA VAL A 205 -3.01 4.98 -10.59
C VAL A 205 -3.93 5.00 -11.81
N ILE A 206 -4.16 3.83 -12.38
CA ILE A 206 -5.08 3.63 -13.50
C ILE A 206 -6.28 2.84 -12.98
N VAL A 207 -7.47 3.37 -13.20
CA VAL A 207 -8.72 2.73 -12.80
C VAL A 207 -9.49 2.33 -14.05
N ASP A 208 -9.82 1.06 -14.12
CA ASP A 208 -10.68 0.47 -15.15
C ASP A 208 -12.07 0.24 -14.54
N PHE A 209 -12.97 1.19 -14.77
CA PHE A 209 -14.37 1.06 -14.40
C PHE A 209 -15.08 0.18 -15.42
N ILE A 210 -16.14 -0.52 -14.98
CA ILE A 210 -16.96 -1.30 -15.91
C ILE A 210 -17.54 -0.35 -16.96
N ASP A 211 -17.50 -0.76 -18.22
CA ASP A 211 -17.98 0.04 -19.35
C ASP A 211 -19.40 0.55 -19.15
N MET A 212 -19.59 1.83 -19.37
CA MET A 212 -20.90 2.50 -19.31
C MET A 212 -21.22 3.12 -20.67
N ALA A 213 -22.40 2.76 -21.21
CA ALA A 213 -22.86 3.27 -22.49
C ALA A 213 -23.30 4.76 -22.40
N ARG A 214 -23.78 5.19 -21.23
CA ARG A 214 -24.37 6.51 -20.99
C ARG A 214 -23.33 7.49 -20.44
N ASP A 215 -23.22 8.66 -21.04
CA ASP A 215 -22.28 9.70 -20.61
C ASP A 215 -22.65 10.30 -19.24
N ASP A 216 -23.96 10.44 -18.93
CA ASP A 216 -24.42 10.90 -17.62
C ASP A 216 -24.02 9.94 -16.48
N HIS A 217 -23.98 8.64 -16.72
CA HIS A 217 -23.47 7.66 -15.77
C HIS A 217 -21.95 7.83 -15.56
N ARG A 218 -21.19 8.04 -16.64
CA ARG A 218 -19.73 8.28 -16.56
C ARG A 218 -19.42 9.55 -15.76
N GLU A 219 -20.16 10.64 -16.03
CA GLU A 219 -19.99 11.89 -15.30
C GLU A 219 -20.33 11.74 -13.81
N ALA A 220 -21.42 11.04 -13.50
CA ALA A 220 -21.82 10.80 -12.11
C ALA A 220 -20.80 9.95 -11.34
N VAL A 221 -20.26 8.89 -11.96
CA VAL A 221 -19.20 8.04 -11.34
C VAL A 221 -17.93 8.86 -11.12
N LEU A 222 -17.51 9.64 -12.10
CA LEU A 222 -16.34 10.51 -11.99
C LEU A 222 -16.51 11.59 -10.92
N GLY A 223 -17.71 12.18 -10.84
CA GLY A 223 -18.09 13.14 -9.81
C GLY A 223 -18.01 12.55 -8.41
N GLU A 224 -18.58 11.35 -8.22
CA GLU A 224 -18.49 10.64 -6.92
C GLU A 224 -17.05 10.26 -6.60
N PHE A 225 -16.28 9.79 -7.58
CA PHE A 225 -14.87 9.46 -7.38
C PHE A 225 -14.05 10.68 -6.90
N ARG A 226 -14.17 11.81 -7.58
CA ARG A 226 -13.52 13.07 -7.16
C ARG A 226 -13.94 13.52 -5.77
N LYS A 227 -15.22 13.41 -5.45
CA LYS A 227 -15.75 13.72 -4.10
C LYS A 227 -15.16 12.83 -3.02
N GLN A 228 -14.97 11.53 -3.27
CA GLN A 228 -14.36 10.61 -2.33
C GLN A 228 -12.84 10.83 -2.20
N LEU A 229 -12.16 11.19 -3.30
CA LEU A 229 -10.75 11.57 -3.28
C LEU A 229 -10.50 12.87 -2.51
N ALA A 230 -11.43 13.83 -2.55
CA ALA A 230 -11.32 15.08 -1.78
C ALA A 230 -11.28 14.90 -0.26
N ARG A 231 -11.65 13.72 0.24
CA ARG A 231 -11.49 13.36 1.67
C ARG A 231 -10.07 12.95 2.03
N ASP A 232 -9.20 12.77 1.04
CA ASP A 232 -7.80 12.42 1.27
C ASP A 232 -7.01 13.69 1.59
N ARG A 233 -6.20 13.64 2.67
CA ARG A 233 -5.28 14.73 3.02
C ARG A 233 -4.08 14.82 2.08
N VAL A 234 -3.83 13.75 1.33
CA VAL A 234 -2.76 13.69 0.34
C VAL A 234 -3.27 14.20 -0.98
N LYS A 235 -2.53 15.12 -1.61
CA LYS A 235 -2.89 15.71 -2.91
C LYS A 235 -3.11 14.62 -3.95
N THR A 236 -4.30 14.62 -4.55
CA THR A 236 -4.72 13.72 -5.62
C THR A 236 -5.18 14.55 -6.83
N MET A 237 -4.94 14.04 -8.02
CA MET A 237 -5.45 14.61 -9.26
C MET A 237 -6.04 13.47 -10.08
N ALA A 238 -7.34 13.57 -10.44
CA ALA A 238 -8.03 12.60 -11.29
C ALA A 238 -8.48 13.25 -12.58
N GLY A 239 -8.10 12.65 -13.70
CA GLY A 239 -8.53 13.02 -15.05
C GLY A 239 -10.01 12.70 -15.31
N GLY A 240 -10.41 12.79 -16.58
CA GLY A 240 -11.65 12.24 -17.09
C GLY A 240 -11.47 10.81 -17.60
N PHE A 241 -12.52 10.23 -18.14
CA PHE A 241 -12.40 8.97 -18.88
C PHE A 241 -11.58 9.20 -20.15
N SER A 242 -10.57 8.36 -20.36
CA SER A 242 -9.78 8.33 -21.59
C SER A 242 -10.60 7.73 -22.75
N GLN A 243 -10.04 7.76 -23.96
CA GLN A 243 -10.65 7.10 -25.13
C GLN A 243 -10.79 5.58 -24.95
N LEU A 244 -10.00 4.98 -24.07
CA LEU A 244 -10.05 3.55 -23.72
C LEU A 244 -11.01 3.27 -22.54
N GLY A 245 -11.72 4.24 -22.02
CA GLY A 245 -12.62 4.07 -20.88
C GLY A 245 -11.95 4.08 -19.51
N LEU A 246 -10.63 4.35 -19.45
CA LEU A 246 -9.85 4.34 -18.23
C LEU A 246 -9.85 5.70 -17.54
N VAL A 247 -9.77 5.72 -16.21
CA VAL A 247 -9.55 6.94 -15.44
C VAL A 247 -8.12 6.96 -14.92
N GLU A 248 -7.36 7.96 -15.37
CA GLU A 248 -6.00 8.20 -14.94
C GLU A 248 -5.97 9.16 -13.76
N MET A 249 -5.23 8.80 -12.72
CA MET A 249 -5.05 9.68 -11.57
C MET A 249 -3.63 9.64 -11.03
N THR A 250 -3.29 10.66 -10.27
CA THR A 250 -2.05 10.69 -9.48
C THR A 250 -2.38 10.96 -8.02
N ARG A 251 -1.62 10.30 -7.13
CA ARG A 251 -1.62 10.55 -5.70
C ARG A 251 -0.18 10.74 -5.23
N LYS A 252 0.09 11.83 -4.52
CA LYS A 252 1.45 12.12 -4.03
C LYS A 252 1.95 10.98 -3.16
N ARG A 253 3.16 10.48 -3.41
CA ARG A 253 3.83 9.50 -2.53
C ARG A 253 4.34 10.22 -1.30
N THR A 254 3.84 9.87 -0.12
CA THR A 254 4.26 10.44 1.17
C THR A 254 5.11 9.49 1.99
N ARG A 255 4.88 8.19 1.84
CA ARG A 255 5.59 7.07 2.47
C ARG A 255 5.36 5.80 1.65
N GLU A 256 6.00 4.71 2.04
CA GLU A 256 5.85 3.40 1.41
C GLU A 256 4.42 2.85 1.54
N SER A 257 4.03 1.96 0.62
CA SER A 257 2.74 1.29 0.68
C SER A 257 2.69 0.29 1.84
N LEU A 258 1.46 -0.04 2.28
CA LEU A 258 1.24 -1.01 3.35
C LEU A 258 1.91 -2.37 3.06
N ALA A 259 1.78 -2.85 1.82
CA ALA A 259 2.41 -4.10 1.40
C ALA A 259 3.94 -4.04 1.47
N HIS A 260 4.53 -2.91 1.08
CA HIS A 260 6.00 -2.75 1.14
C HIS A 260 6.53 -2.70 2.57
N MET A 261 5.72 -2.19 3.52
CA MET A 261 6.09 -2.15 4.94
C MET A 261 5.92 -3.48 5.67
N LEU A 262 4.97 -4.32 5.25
CA LEU A 262 4.57 -5.52 6.00
C LEU A 262 4.90 -6.83 5.30
N CYS A 263 5.27 -6.81 4.03
CA CYS A 263 5.53 -8.01 3.23
C CYS A 263 6.92 -7.97 2.61
N GLU A 264 7.42 -9.15 2.30
CA GLU A 264 8.63 -9.38 1.53
C GLU A 264 8.30 -10.19 0.26
N PRO A 265 9.15 -10.16 -0.78
CA PRO A 265 8.94 -10.99 -1.96
C PRO A 265 8.83 -12.46 -1.61
N CYS A 266 7.89 -13.17 -2.21
CA CYS A 266 7.72 -14.60 -2.00
C CYS A 266 8.98 -15.36 -2.47
N ALA A 267 9.60 -16.14 -1.60
CA ALA A 267 10.80 -16.92 -1.92
C ALA A 267 10.56 -17.97 -3.02
N VAL A 268 9.31 -18.41 -3.23
CA VAL A 268 8.96 -19.43 -4.24
C VAL A 268 8.87 -18.85 -5.65
N CYS A 269 8.18 -17.71 -5.80
CA CYS A 269 7.97 -17.09 -7.12
C CYS A 269 8.74 -15.77 -7.32
N GLU A 270 9.52 -15.33 -6.34
CA GLU A 270 10.31 -14.09 -6.40
C GLU A 270 9.49 -12.86 -6.82
N GLY A 271 8.23 -12.82 -6.41
CA GLY A 271 7.30 -11.76 -6.76
C GLY A 271 6.58 -11.92 -8.11
N LYS A 272 6.86 -12.97 -8.88
CA LYS A 272 6.21 -13.21 -10.19
C LYS A 272 4.72 -13.55 -10.07
N GLY A 273 4.28 -14.08 -8.91
CA GLY A 273 2.90 -14.54 -8.68
C GLY A 273 2.54 -15.87 -9.35
N ILE A 274 3.42 -16.43 -10.17
CA ILE A 274 3.28 -17.72 -10.88
C ILE A 274 4.59 -18.50 -10.77
N VAL A 275 4.48 -19.83 -10.86
CA VAL A 275 5.61 -20.75 -11.01
C VAL A 275 5.37 -21.65 -12.22
N ARG A 276 6.43 -22.17 -12.80
CA ARG A 276 6.35 -23.13 -13.91
C ARG A 276 5.70 -24.43 -13.39
N THR A 277 4.90 -25.06 -14.25
CA THR A 277 4.28 -26.35 -13.90
C THR A 277 5.35 -27.43 -13.76
N ALA A 278 5.10 -28.42 -12.92
CA ALA A 278 5.99 -29.57 -12.76
C ALA A 278 6.32 -30.25 -14.11
N ARG A 279 5.33 -30.33 -15.02
CA ARG A 279 5.52 -30.85 -16.39
C ARG A 279 6.48 -30.00 -17.22
N SER A 280 6.36 -28.68 -17.13
CA SER A 280 7.28 -27.77 -17.83
C SER A 280 8.72 -27.94 -17.34
N VAL A 281 8.90 -28.10 -16.03
CA VAL A 281 10.20 -28.36 -15.41
C VAL A 281 10.74 -29.74 -15.79
N ALA A 282 9.88 -30.78 -15.80
CA ALA A 282 10.27 -32.12 -16.24
C ALA A 282 10.82 -32.11 -17.67
N TYR A 283 10.18 -31.40 -18.58
CA TYR A 283 10.67 -31.30 -19.95
C TYR A 283 11.99 -30.51 -20.08
N ASP A 284 12.22 -29.52 -19.19
CA ASP A 284 13.53 -28.86 -19.16
C ASP A 284 14.63 -29.83 -18.69
N ILE A 285 14.35 -30.63 -17.67
CA ILE A 285 15.26 -31.66 -17.17
C ILE A 285 15.61 -32.64 -18.27
N LEU A 286 14.61 -33.16 -19.02
CA LEU A 286 14.86 -34.07 -20.15
C LEU A 286 15.74 -33.44 -21.23
N ARG A 287 15.51 -32.16 -21.56
CA ARG A 287 16.34 -31.43 -22.53
C ARG A 287 17.75 -31.19 -22.01
N GLU A 288 17.88 -30.93 -20.72
CA GLU A 288 19.20 -30.72 -20.10
C GLU A 288 20.02 -32.01 -20.09
N ILE A 289 19.40 -33.13 -19.66
CA ILE A 289 20.06 -34.46 -19.73
C ILE A 289 20.53 -34.74 -21.15
N LEU A 290 19.73 -34.45 -22.16
CA LEU A 290 20.11 -34.66 -23.54
C LEU A 290 21.31 -33.79 -23.97
N ARG A 291 21.41 -32.55 -23.49
CA ARG A 291 22.53 -31.65 -23.69
C ARG A 291 23.81 -32.16 -23.02
N GLU A 292 23.69 -32.52 -21.74
CA GLU A 292 24.77 -33.08 -20.94
C GLU A 292 25.31 -34.39 -21.51
N ALA A 293 24.44 -35.27 -21.98
CA ALA A 293 24.79 -36.54 -22.57
C ALA A 293 25.60 -36.40 -23.90
N ARG A 294 25.49 -35.24 -24.55
CA ARG A 294 26.31 -34.94 -25.79
C ARG A 294 27.68 -34.39 -25.44
N GLN A 295 27.84 -33.77 -24.25
CA GLN A 295 29.07 -33.13 -23.83
C GLN A 295 29.93 -34.04 -22.95
N PHE A 296 29.26 -34.83 -22.12
CA PHE A 296 29.89 -35.66 -21.08
C PHE A 296 29.50 -37.13 -21.27
N ASN A 297 30.29 -38.02 -20.75
CA ASN A 297 30.05 -39.47 -20.78
C ASN A 297 30.00 -40.09 -19.38
N PRO A 298 29.03 -39.68 -18.52
CA PRO A 298 28.90 -40.25 -17.17
C PRO A 298 28.44 -41.72 -17.25
N ARG A 299 28.52 -42.41 -16.14
CA ARG A 299 27.96 -43.77 -15.97
C ARG A 299 26.44 -43.71 -15.76
N GLU A 300 25.99 -42.70 -15.08
CA GLU A 300 24.57 -42.50 -14.69
C GLU A 300 24.28 -41.00 -14.60
N PHE A 301 23.04 -40.58 -14.93
CA PHE A 301 22.50 -39.28 -14.61
C PHE A 301 21.58 -39.38 -13.41
N ARG A 302 21.81 -38.55 -12.38
CA ARG A 302 20.91 -38.46 -11.23
C ARG A 302 20.23 -37.11 -11.23
N VAL A 303 18.90 -37.12 -11.34
CA VAL A 303 18.09 -35.92 -11.24
C VAL A 303 17.66 -35.71 -9.79
N VAL A 304 18.02 -34.58 -9.21
CA VAL A 304 17.54 -34.14 -7.90
C VAL A 304 16.53 -33.02 -8.14
N ALA A 305 15.28 -33.22 -7.71
CA ALA A 305 14.20 -32.27 -7.97
C ALA A 305 13.15 -32.29 -6.86
N SER A 306 12.23 -31.31 -6.92
CA SER A 306 11.11 -31.27 -5.97
C SER A 306 10.24 -32.54 -6.03
N PRO A 307 9.57 -32.91 -4.92
CA PRO A 307 8.71 -34.11 -4.87
C PRO A 307 7.69 -34.18 -6.00
N LYS A 308 7.05 -33.06 -6.34
CA LYS A 308 6.04 -32.99 -7.42
C LYS A 308 6.60 -33.31 -8.80
N VAL A 309 7.84 -32.90 -9.08
CA VAL A 309 8.48 -33.18 -10.36
C VAL A 309 8.92 -34.64 -10.44
N VAL A 310 9.45 -35.18 -9.33
CA VAL A 310 9.83 -36.60 -9.23
C VAL A 310 8.60 -37.52 -9.37
N GLU A 311 7.50 -37.19 -8.68
CA GLU A 311 6.24 -37.92 -8.78
C GLU A 311 5.70 -37.93 -10.21
N LEU A 312 5.75 -36.79 -10.91
CA LEU A 312 5.35 -36.70 -12.31
C LEU A 312 6.19 -37.63 -13.21
N PHE A 313 7.50 -37.71 -12.99
CA PHE A 313 8.37 -38.64 -13.72
C PHE A 313 8.13 -40.11 -13.40
N LEU A 314 7.67 -40.43 -12.21
CA LEU A 314 7.35 -41.80 -11.82
C LEU A 314 5.98 -42.26 -12.35
N ASP A 315 5.08 -41.34 -12.65
CA ASP A 315 3.74 -41.61 -13.13
C ASP A 315 3.57 -41.19 -14.60
N GLU A 316 3.07 -40.00 -14.86
CA GLU A 316 2.63 -39.55 -16.20
C GLU A 316 3.74 -39.45 -17.25
N GLU A 317 4.94 -39.06 -16.85
CA GLU A 317 6.08 -38.83 -17.75
C GLU A 317 7.11 -39.98 -17.73
N SER A 318 6.76 -41.12 -17.11
CA SER A 318 7.64 -42.27 -16.95
C SER A 318 8.15 -42.81 -18.28
N GLN A 319 7.29 -42.85 -19.30
CA GLN A 319 7.64 -43.33 -20.66
C GLN A 319 8.68 -42.40 -21.33
N HIS A 320 8.54 -41.10 -21.14
CA HIS A 320 9.49 -40.13 -21.72
C HIS A 320 10.86 -40.24 -21.05
N LEU A 321 10.89 -40.46 -19.74
CA LEU A 321 12.14 -40.67 -19.01
C LEU A 321 12.83 -41.97 -19.43
N ALA A 322 12.08 -43.07 -19.54
CA ALA A 322 12.59 -44.36 -20.02
C ALA A 322 13.11 -44.24 -21.44
N GLY A 323 12.33 -43.63 -22.35
CA GLY A 323 12.71 -43.45 -23.74
C GLY A 323 13.98 -42.59 -23.89
N LEU A 324 14.17 -41.56 -23.02
CA LEU A 324 15.42 -40.79 -23.02
C LEU A 324 16.59 -41.62 -22.51
N SER A 325 16.39 -42.40 -21.42
CA SER A 325 17.43 -43.30 -20.88
C SER A 325 17.91 -44.32 -21.94
N ASP A 326 16.98 -44.90 -22.66
CA ASP A 326 17.29 -45.82 -23.78
C ASP A 326 18.01 -45.10 -24.94
N PHE A 327 17.56 -43.91 -25.28
CA PHE A 327 18.15 -43.13 -26.37
C PHE A 327 19.60 -42.73 -26.10
N ILE A 328 19.90 -42.30 -24.85
CA ILE A 328 21.29 -41.91 -24.47
C ILE A 328 22.14 -43.10 -24.06
N GLY A 329 21.54 -44.29 -23.86
CA GLY A 329 22.23 -45.51 -23.42
C GLY A 329 22.78 -45.43 -21.99
N LYS A 330 22.19 -44.60 -21.13
CA LYS A 330 22.62 -44.37 -19.74
C LYS A 330 21.44 -44.39 -18.81
N PRO A 331 21.58 -44.98 -17.59
CA PRO A 331 20.52 -44.93 -16.60
C PRO A 331 20.29 -43.52 -16.08
N ILE A 332 19.02 -43.19 -15.81
CA ILE A 332 18.60 -41.97 -15.19
C ILE A 332 17.90 -42.33 -13.88
N SER A 333 18.49 -41.91 -12.76
CA SER A 333 17.87 -42.07 -11.43
C SER A 333 17.24 -40.78 -10.93
N LEU A 334 16.21 -40.90 -10.10
CA LEU A 334 15.48 -39.77 -9.55
C LEU A 334 15.71 -39.70 -8.03
N GLN A 335 15.95 -38.52 -7.53
CA GLN A 335 16.04 -38.25 -6.12
C GLN A 335 15.13 -37.08 -5.76
N SER A 336 14.20 -37.31 -4.84
CA SER A 336 13.31 -36.28 -4.34
C SER A 336 13.99 -35.46 -3.23
N GLU A 337 13.93 -34.13 -3.37
CA GLU A 337 14.46 -33.19 -2.37
C GLU A 337 13.38 -32.19 -1.97
N SER A 338 12.87 -32.32 -0.76
CA SER A 338 11.77 -31.50 -0.25
C SER A 338 12.13 -30.03 0.00
N ALA A 339 13.41 -29.72 0.14
CA ALA A 339 13.89 -28.36 0.32
C ALA A 339 13.94 -27.58 -1.01
N MET A 340 13.90 -28.28 -2.16
CA MET A 340 13.88 -27.64 -3.47
C MET A 340 12.51 -27.09 -3.84
N GLY A 341 12.48 -25.85 -4.35
CA GLY A 341 11.30 -25.27 -5.00
C GLY A 341 10.95 -26.03 -6.29
N GLN A 342 9.70 -25.88 -6.75
CA GLN A 342 9.20 -26.63 -7.93
C GLN A 342 10.02 -26.41 -9.20
N GLU A 343 10.63 -25.22 -9.37
CA GLU A 343 11.45 -24.88 -10.54
C GLU A 343 12.94 -25.26 -10.39
N GLN A 344 13.35 -25.65 -9.18
CA GLN A 344 14.73 -25.98 -8.89
C GLN A 344 14.99 -27.48 -9.15
N TYR A 345 16.09 -27.76 -9.81
CA TYR A 345 16.59 -29.11 -10.01
C TYR A 345 18.09 -29.08 -10.22
N ASP A 346 18.74 -30.21 -9.96
CA ASP A 346 20.13 -30.48 -10.26
C ASP A 346 20.26 -31.80 -11.03
N ILE A 347 21.24 -31.84 -11.95
CA ILE A 347 21.61 -33.06 -12.69
C ILE A 347 23.04 -33.42 -12.29
N VAL A 348 23.17 -34.50 -11.54
CA VAL A 348 24.45 -35.02 -11.07
C VAL A 348 24.96 -36.08 -12.02
N LEU A 349 26.14 -35.86 -12.56
CA LEU A 349 26.87 -36.80 -13.44
C LEU A 349 27.66 -37.76 -12.58
N LEU A 350 27.38 -39.08 -12.60
CA LEU A 350 27.99 -40.11 -11.78
C LEU A 350 28.85 -41.08 -12.62
#